data_03dc0eeafc61f755177dc54189b3695b
#
_entry.id   03dc0eeafc61f755177dc54189b3695b
#
_cell.length_a   1.000
_cell.length_b   1.000
_cell.length_c   1.000
_cell.angle_alpha   90.00
_cell.angle_beta   90.00
_cell.angle_gamma   90.00
#
_symmetry.space_group_name_H-M   'P 1'
#
loop_
_entity.id
_entity.type
_entity.pdbx_description
1 polymer ?
#
loop_
_entity_poly.entity_id
_entity_poly.type
_entity_poly.pdbx_seq_one_letter_code
_entity_poly.pdbx_strand_id
1 'polypeptide(L)'
;SAGLQLTNPSDEHMALAELTAVLADGTELCFRVEDLPPGMSAMVFDPAQNALAGDLSCVDLYGFAEFEEDPMQSELVAVSVDGIAVTLYNVSGRDLTDLRVACHGLLDGSCFGGTTYIYDVASLPAGAVTVIQAVDCILGEARVVRVEIGD
;
A
#
# COMPACT_ATOMS: atom_id res chain seq x y z
N SER A 1 -10.16 -9.53 -16.40
CA SER A 1 -10.22 -8.26 -15.67
C SER A 1 -9.21 -7.27 -16.24
N ALA A 2 -9.55 -6.00 -16.17
CA ALA A 2 -8.66 -4.92 -16.56
C ALA A 2 -7.64 -4.65 -15.47
N GLY A 3 -6.38 -4.53 -15.87
CA GLY A 3 -5.29 -4.10 -14.98
C GLY A 3 -4.76 -2.74 -15.42
N LEU A 4 -4.33 -1.96 -14.45
CA LEU A 4 -3.73 -0.66 -14.64
C LEU A 4 -2.50 -0.51 -13.75
N GLN A 5 -1.44 0.05 -14.30
CA GLN A 5 -0.29 0.44 -13.51
C GLN A 5 -0.43 1.91 -13.11
N LEU A 6 -0.51 2.17 -11.81
CA LEU A 6 -0.52 3.51 -11.25
C LEU A 6 0.86 3.80 -10.63
N THR A 7 1.38 4.98 -10.90
CA THR A 7 2.66 5.42 -10.35
C THR A 7 2.48 6.70 -9.55
N ASN A 8 3.11 6.76 -8.38
CA ASN A 8 3.22 8.00 -7.62
C ASN A 8 4.50 8.74 -8.06
N PRO A 9 4.39 9.77 -8.91
CA PRO A 9 5.57 10.48 -9.41
C PRO A 9 6.10 11.55 -8.45
N SER A 10 5.39 11.79 -7.34
CA SER A 10 5.74 12.82 -6.37
C SER A 10 6.81 12.34 -5.37
N ASP A 11 7.30 13.27 -4.56
CA ASP A 11 8.19 12.98 -3.44
C ASP A 11 7.44 12.81 -2.10
N GLU A 12 6.12 12.84 -2.14
CA GLU A 12 5.25 12.62 -0.98
C GLU A 12 4.59 11.23 -1.02
N HIS A 13 4.26 10.71 0.14
CA HIS A 13 3.51 9.45 0.26
C HIS A 13 2.05 9.66 -0.15
N MET A 14 1.60 8.88 -1.10
CA MET A 14 0.21 8.89 -1.55
C MET A 14 -0.61 7.94 -0.67
N ALA A 15 -1.39 8.49 0.25
CA ALA A 15 -2.18 7.69 1.19
C ALA A 15 -3.34 6.95 0.50
N LEU A 16 -3.91 7.57 -0.52
CA LEU A 16 -5.02 7.03 -1.28
C LEU A 16 -5.02 7.64 -2.69
N ALA A 17 -5.29 6.82 -3.68
CA ALA A 17 -5.65 7.29 -5.01
C ALA A 17 -6.84 6.49 -5.54
N GLU A 18 -7.78 7.18 -6.15
CA GLU A 18 -8.90 6.58 -6.87
C GLU A 18 -8.94 7.13 -8.28
N LEU A 19 -9.15 6.26 -9.24
CA LEU A 19 -9.19 6.59 -10.65
C LEU A 19 -10.39 5.91 -11.30
N THR A 20 -11.15 6.67 -12.07
CA THR A 20 -12.25 6.16 -12.88
C THR A 20 -11.96 6.41 -14.35
N ALA A 21 -11.98 5.35 -15.14
CA ALA A 21 -11.86 5.41 -16.58
C ALA A 21 -13.22 5.08 -17.22
N VAL A 22 -13.71 5.97 -18.07
CA VAL A 22 -14.95 5.76 -18.82
C VAL A 22 -14.59 5.35 -20.25
N LEU A 23 -15.03 4.17 -20.64
CA LEU A 23 -14.76 3.63 -21.99
C LEU A 23 -15.76 4.16 -23.02
N ALA A 24 -15.47 3.93 -24.31
CA ALA A 24 -16.29 4.41 -25.42
C ALA A 24 -17.73 3.86 -25.39
N ASP A 25 -17.93 2.66 -24.82
CA ASP A 25 -19.25 2.04 -24.68
C ASP A 25 -20.01 2.48 -23.40
N GLY A 26 -19.43 3.41 -22.61
CA GLY A 26 -20.00 3.88 -21.35
C GLY A 26 -19.62 3.04 -20.13
N THR A 27 -18.87 1.97 -20.30
CA THR A 27 -18.38 1.16 -19.17
C THR A 27 -17.45 2.00 -18.31
N GLU A 28 -17.64 1.96 -16.98
CA GLU A 28 -16.77 2.61 -16.02
C GLU A 28 -15.86 1.56 -15.36
N LEU A 29 -14.56 1.82 -15.39
CA LEU A 29 -13.54 1.02 -14.68
C LEU A 29 -13.04 1.85 -13.51
N CYS A 30 -13.18 1.30 -12.31
CA CYS A 30 -12.73 1.97 -11.08
C CYS A 30 -11.49 1.28 -10.54
N PHE A 31 -10.47 2.09 -10.23
CA PHE A 31 -9.21 1.60 -9.69
C PHE A 31 -8.93 2.35 -8.38
N ARG A 32 -8.42 1.62 -7.40
CA ARG A 32 -8.07 2.19 -6.11
C ARG A 32 -6.72 1.63 -5.65
N VAL A 33 -5.87 2.49 -5.14
CA VAL A 33 -4.65 2.11 -4.46
C VAL A 33 -4.54 2.84 -3.12
N GLU A 34 -4.17 2.09 -2.09
CA GLU A 34 -3.86 2.60 -0.77
C GLU A 34 -2.34 2.62 -0.59
N ASP A 35 -1.83 3.65 0.07
CA ASP A 35 -0.45 3.74 0.51
C ASP A 35 0.60 3.45 -0.57
N LEU A 36 0.72 4.35 -1.53
CA LEU A 36 1.73 4.25 -2.58
C LEU A 36 2.91 5.18 -2.28
N PRO A 37 4.08 4.63 -1.88
CA PRO A 37 5.26 5.42 -1.58
C PRO A 37 5.76 6.25 -2.77
N PRO A 38 6.57 7.30 -2.50
CA PRO A 38 7.17 8.10 -3.55
C PRO A 38 7.92 7.25 -4.59
N GLY A 39 7.66 7.50 -5.87
CA GLY A 39 8.31 6.82 -6.99
C GLY A 39 7.86 5.38 -7.22
N MET A 40 7.01 4.84 -6.36
CA MET A 40 6.53 3.46 -6.50
C MET A 40 5.36 3.37 -7.47
N SER A 41 5.23 2.19 -8.06
CA SER A 41 4.10 1.81 -8.91
C SER A 41 3.30 0.69 -8.26
N ALA A 42 2.01 0.65 -8.57
CA ALA A 42 1.14 -0.45 -8.19
C ALA A 42 0.40 -0.98 -9.41
N MET A 43 0.29 -2.30 -9.49
CA MET A 43 -0.60 -2.98 -10.44
C MET A 43 -1.95 -3.17 -9.77
N VAL A 44 -2.96 -2.48 -10.24
CA VAL A 44 -4.32 -2.53 -9.69
C VAL A 44 -5.29 -3.09 -10.70
N PHE A 45 -6.34 -3.72 -10.22
CA PHE A 45 -7.35 -4.36 -11.04
C PHE A 45 -8.72 -3.77 -10.72
N ASP A 46 -9.58 -3.68 -11.73
CA ASP A 46 -10.96 -3.29 -11.52
C ASP A 46 -11.67 -4.35 -10.65
N PRO A 47 -12.17 -3.99 -9.45
CA PRO A 47 -12.80 -4.95 -8.56
C PRO A 47 -14.11 -5.52 -9.09
N ALA A 48 -14.79 -4.82 -9.99
CA ALA A 48 -15.99 -5.31 -10.66
C ALA A 48 -15.69 -6.41 -11.68
N GLN A 49 -14.39 -6.63 -12.00
CA GLN A 49 -13.93 -7.64 -12.95
C GLN A 49 -14.68 -7.60 -14.28
N ASN A 50 -14.98 -6.41 -14.77
CA ASN A 50 -15.65 -6.24 -16.04
C ASN A 50 -14.91 -6.94 -17.17
N ALA A 51 -15.61 -7.78 -17.89
CA ALA A 51 -15.06 -8.41 -19.07
C ALA A 51 -14.88 -7.33 -20.16
N LEU A 52 -13.63 -7.12 -20.55
CA LEU A 52 -13.31 -6.18 -21.61
C LEU A 52 -13.42 -6.91 -22.94
N ALA A 53 -14.53 -6.75 -23.61
CA ALA A 53 -14.74 -7.22 -24.98
C ALA A 53 -14.87 -5.99 -25.88
N GLY A 54 -13.88 -5.71 -26.70
CA GLY A 54 -13.95 -4.63 -27.68
C GLY A 54 -12.97 -3.50 -27.45
N ASP A 55 -13.37 -2.29 -27.81
CA ASP A 55 -12.51 -1.13 -27.78
C ASP A 55 -12.23 -0.65 -26.34
N LEU A 56 -10.98 -0.65 -25.95
CA LEU A 56 -10.50 -0.16 -24.65
C LEU A 56 -10.22 1.34 -24.65
N SER A 57 -10.62 2.07 -25.68
CA SER A 57 -10.43 3.52 -25.73
C SER A 57 -11.15 4.19 -24.57
N CYS A 58 -10.38 4.91 -23.77
CA CYS A 58 -10.91 5.72 -22.69
C CYS A 58 -11.34 7.07 -23.24
N VAL A 59 -12.60 7.45 -23.04
CA VAL A 59 -13.13 8.74 -23.47
C VAL A 59 -13.14 9.78 -22.36
N ASP A 60 -13.04 9.34 -21.11
CA ASP A 60 -12.89 10.22 -19.94
C ASP A 60 -12.06 9.53 -18.85
N LEU A 61 -11.26 10.31 -18.16
CA LEU A 61 -10.41 9.85 -17.09
C LEU A 61 -10.41 10.89 -15.97
N TYR A 62 -10.85 10.49 -14.78
CA TYR A 62 -10.86 11.39 -13.63
C TYR A 62 -10.56 10.62 -12.34
N GLY A 63 -10.12 11.36 -11.34
CA GLY A 63 -9.79 10.76 -10.07
C GLY A 63 -9.28 11.78 -9.08
N PHE A 64 -8.86 11.28 -7.93
CA PHE A 64 -8.22 12.10 -6.91
C PHE A 64 -7.13 11.32 -6.18
N ALA A 65 -6.24 12.04 -5.51
CA ALA A 65 -5.21 11.48 -4.65
C ALA A 65 -5.12 12.30 -3.36
N GLU A 66 -4.86 11.59 -2.26
CA GLU A 66 -4.56 12.17 -0.96
C GLU A 66 -3.11 11.86 -0.60
N PHE A 67 -2.40 12.85 -0.04
CA PHE A 67 -0.99 12.74 0.32
C PHE A 67 -0.81 12.89 1.83
N GLU A 68 0.23 12.26 2.36
CA GLU A 68 0.55 12.27 3.78
C GLU A 68 2.07 12.37 3.97
N GLU A 69 2.50 13.10 4.99
CA GLU A 69 3.94 13.27 5.26
C GLU A 69 4.43 12.04 6.01
N ASP A 70 4.69 11.69 7.02
CA ASP A 70 5.36 10.57 7.67
C ASP A 70 4.40 9.39 8.02
N PRO A 71 4.01 8.55 7.05
CA PRO A 71 3.10 7.42 7.31
C PRO A 71 3.77 6.31 8.13
N MET A 72 5.10 6.27 8.15
CA MET A 72 5.88 5.19 8.80
C MET A 72 6.16 5.47 10.27
N GLN A 73 5.91 6.69 10.76
CA GLN A 73 6.26 7.07 12.14
C GLN A 73 7.73 6.79 12.47
N SER A 74 8.63 7.16 11.58
CA SER A 74 10.04 6.77 11.60
C SER A 74 10.82 7.28 12.81
N GLU A 75 10.33 8.32 13.48
CA GLU A 75 10.92 8.79 14.74
C GLU A 75 10.63 7.87 15.94
N LEU A 76 9.60 7.03 15.81
CA LEU A 76 9.16 6.13 16.88
C LEU A 76 9.57 4.67 16.62
N VAL A 77 9.49 4.23 15.37
CA VAL A 77 9.74 2.84 14.99
C VAL A 77 10.66 2.77 13.79
N ALA A 78 11.75 2.03 13.92
CA ALA A 78 12.59 1.67 12.79
C ALA A 78 12.08 0.34 12.18
N VAL A 79 11.95 0.31 10.86
CA VAL A 79 11.41 -0.83 10.12
C VAL A 79 12.46 -1.34 9.15
N SER A 80 12.64 -2.66 9.13
CA SER A 80 13.39 -3.34 8.08
C SER A 80 12.63 -4.57 7.59
N VAL A 81 12.86 -4.94 6.33
CA VAL A 81 12.16 -6.04 5.69
C VAL A 81 13.16 -6.94 4.97
N ASP A 82 13.01 -8.25 5.18
CA ASP A 82 13.72 -9.29 4.45
C ASP A 82 12.70 -10.32 3.95
N GLY A 83 12.43 -10.30 2.65
CA GLY A 83 11.35 -11.10 2.07
C GLY A 83 9.99 -10.69 2.63
N ILE A 84 9.37 -11.56 3.42
CA ILE A 84 8.12 -11.27 4.15
C ILE A 84 8.34 -11.07 5.65
N ALA A 85 9.58 -11.16 6.11
CA ALA A 85 9.92 -10.93 7.52
C ALA A 85 10.08 -9.42 7.75
N VAL A 86 9.17 -8.84 8.51
CA VAL A 86 9.15 -7.42 8.88
C VAL A 86 9.65 -7.29 10.31
N THR A 87 10.74 -6.58 10.48
CA THR A 87 11.32 -6.29 11.80
C THR A 87 10.97 -4.88 12.23
N LEU A 88 10.39 -4.75 13.40
CA LEU A 88 10.08 -3.46 14.03
C LEU A 88 10.98 -3.28 15.25
N TYR A 89 11.62 -2.14 15.34
CA TYR A 89 12.41 -1.75 16.49
C TYR A 89 11.87 -0.44 17.06
N ASN A 90 11.47 -0.47 18.35
CA ASN A 90 10.99 0.72 19.05
C ASN A 90 12.17 1.59 19.45
N VAL A 91 12.33 2.71 18.77
CA VAL A 91 13.40 3.70 19.02
C VAL A 91 12.90 4.94 19.76
N SER A 92 11.63 4.93 20.19
CA SER A 92 10.98 6.11 20.77
C SER A 92 11.41 6.41 22.23
N GLY A 93 11.99 5.42 22.94
CA GLY A 93 12.31 5.52 24.35
C GLY A 93 11.11 5.33 25.29
N ARG A 94 9.93 5.05 24.77
CA ARG A 94 8.72 4.74 25.54
C ARG A 94 8.05 3.47 25.04
N ASP A 95 7.23 2.85 25.86
CA ASP A 95 6.46 1.68 25.44
C ASP A 95 5.39 2.10 24.42
N LEU A 96 5.26 1.33 23.35
CA LEU A 96 4.25 1.52 22.31
C LEU A 96 3.23 0.40 22.39
N THR A 97 1.97 0.74 22.14
CA THR A 97 0.85 -0.22 22.14
C THR A 97 -0.01 -0.06 20.90
N ASP A 98 -0.71 -1.12 20.54
CA ASP A 98 -1.68 -1.14 19.46
C ASP A 98 -1.09 -0.63 18.13
N LEU A 99 0.03 -1.23 17.72
CA LEU A 99 0.64 -0.92 16.43
C LEU A 99 -0.11 -1.67 15.32
N ARG A 100 -0.36 -0.97 14.23
CA ARG A 100 -0.91 -1.56 13.00
C ARG A 100 0.08 -1.30 11.87
N VAL A 101 0.55 -2.37 11.27
CA VAL A 101 1.56 -2.33 10.21
C VAL A 101 0.90 -2.68 8.89
N ALA A 102 0.86 -1.74 7.96
CA ALA A 102 0.28 -1.94 6.64
C ALA A 102 1.38 -2.30 5.64
N CYS A 103 1.18 -3.37 4.90
CA CYS A 103 2.11 -3.88 3.91
C CYS A 103 1.45 -4.05 2.55
N HIS A 104 2.20 -3.78 1.48
CA HIS A 104 1.90 -4.27 0.14
C HIS A 104 2.76 -5.50 -0.17
N GLY A 105 2.19 -6.46 -0.92
CA GLY A 105 2.97 -7.48 -1.60
C GLY A 105 3.65 -6.89 -2.83
N LEU A 106 4.90 -7.27 -3.09
CA LEU A 106 5.64 -6.80 -4.26
C LEU A 106 5.72 -7.89 -5.33
N LEU A 107 5.61 -7.46 -6.59
CA LEU A 107 5.90 -8.24 -7.78
C LEU A 107 6.87 -7.43 -8.64
N ASP A 108 8.08 -7.93 -8.84
CA ASP A 108 9.13 -7.27 -9.61
C ASP A 108 9.36 -5.80 -9.17
N GLY A 109 9.35 -5.55 -7.85
CA GLY A 109 9.57 -4.23 -7.26
C GLY A 109 8.37 -3.29 -7.28
N SER A 110 7.23 -3.70 -7.84
CA SER A 110 5.98 -2.94 -7.84
C SER A 110 4.99 -3.53 -6.84
N CYS A 111 4.15 -2.68 -6.25
CA CYS A 111 3.05 -3.15 -5.42
C CYS A 111 2.06 -3.96 -6.27
N PHE A 112 1.65 -5.12 -5.77
CA PHE A 112 0.68 -5.98 -6.44
C PHE A 112 -0.68 -5.86 -5.76
N GLY A 113 -1.66 -5.36 -6.51
CA GLY A 113 -2.96 -5.01 -5.98
C GLY A 113 -2.99 -3.59 -5.40
N GLY A 114 -4.17 -3.13 -5.03
CA GLY A 114 -4.39 -1.76 -4.54
C GLY A 114 -4.67 -1.66 -3.05
N THR A 115 -4.77 -2.79 -2.35
CA THR A 115 -5.14 -2.87 -0.93
C THR A 115 -3.95 -3.31 -0.09
N THR A 116 -3.78 -2.71 1.07
CA THR A 116 -2.76 -3.11 2.04
C THR A 116 -3.23 -4.29 2.89
N TYR A 117 -2.26 -5.09 3.34
CA TYR A 117 -2.46 -6.11 4.37
C TYR A 117 -2.05 -5.53 5.73
N ILE A 118 -2.88 -5.73 6.74
CA ILE A 118 -2.67 -5.15 8.08
C ILE A 118 -2.25 -6.24 9.06
N TYR A 119 -1.18 -5.97 9.80
CA TYR A 119 -0.66 -6.83 10.86
C TYR A 119 -0.63 -6.05 12.17
N ASP A 120 -1.23 -6.62 13.21
CA ASP A 120 -1.35 -5.97 14.52
C ASP A 120 -0.22 -6.43 15.46
N VAL A 121 0.35 -5.48 16.20
CA VAL A 121 1.28 -5.73 17.30
C VAL A 121 0.71 -5.09 18.55
N ALA A 122 0.32 -5.91 19.52
CA ALA A 122 -0.36 -5.43 20.71
C ALA A 122 0.54 -4.53 21.58
N SER A 123 1.83 -4.86 21.66
CA SER A 123 2.77 -4.15 22.53
C SER A 123 4.18 -4.24 21.97
N LEU A 124 4.90 -3.14 22.02
CA LEU A 124 6.32 -3.07 21.66
C LEU A 124 7.04 -2.18 22.69
N PRO A 125 7.59 -2.76 23.77
CA PRO A 125 8.28 -2.00 24.81
C PRO A 125 9.46 -1.18 24.28
N ALA A 126 9.85 -0.15 25.02
CA ALA A 126 11.00 0.68 24.70
C ALA A 126 12.24 -0.17 24.44
N GLY A 127 12.92 0.05 23.32
CA GLY A 127 14.11 -0.70 22.92
C GLY A 127 13.86 -2.12 22.47
N ALA A 128 12.61 -2.59 22.45
CA ALA A 128 12.28 -3.95 22.02
C ALA A 128 12.25 -4.07 20.49
N VAL A 129 12.46 -5.29 20.03
CA VAL A 129 12.40 -5.70 18.62
C VAL A 129 11.35 -6.79 18.49
N THR A 130 10.54 -6.72 17.46
CA THR A 130 9.62 -7.81 17.08
C THR A 130 9.70 -8.07 15.59
N VAL A 131 9.40 -9.31 15.21
CA VAL A 131 9.37 -9.74 13.81
C VAL A 131 7.96 -10.21 13.47
N ILE A 132 7.41 -9.67 12.38
CA ILE A 132 6.12 -10.06 11.83
C ILE A 132 6.37 -10.82 10.53
N GLN A 133 5.66 -11.92 10.32
CA GLN A 133 5.64 -12.60 9.03
C GLN A 133 4.45 -12.09 8.23
N ALA A 134 4.73 -11.35 7.15
CA ALA A 134 3.70 -10.78 6.27
C ALA A 134 3.19 -11.88 5.32
N VAL A 135 2.49 -12.85 5.86
CA VAL A 135 2.10 -14.09 5.17
C VAL A 135 1.13 -13.88 4.01
N ASP A 136 0.43 -12.76 3.99
CA ASP A 136 -0.47 -12.42 2.89
C ASP A 136 0.28 -11.90 1.65
N CYS A 137 1.57 -11.58 1.79
CA CYS A 137 2.44 -11.19 0.68
C CYS A 137 2.93 -12.45 -0.04
N ILE A 138 2.03 -13.11 -0.74
CA ILE A 138 2.21 -14.45 -1.33
C ILE A 138 3.29 -14.53 -2.40
N LEU A 139 3.74 -13.40 -2.93
CA LEU A 139 4.82 -13.34 -3.92
C LEU A 139 6.22 -13.34 -3.30
N GLY A 140 6.30 -13.43 -1.97
CA GLY A 140 7.54 -13.62 -1.22
C GLY A 140 8.27 -12.33 -0.87
N GLU A 141 7.76 -11.17 -1.24
CA GLU A 141 8.30 -9.87 -0.86
C GLU A 141 7.21 -8.95 -0.31
N ALA A 142 7.53 -8.23 0.75
CA ALA A 142 6.66 -7.24 1.37
C ALA A 142 7.30 -5.86 1.35
N ARG A 143 6.47 -4.83 1.27
CA ARG A 143 6.85 -3.44 1.52
C ARG A 143 5.96 -2.89 2.63
N VAL A 144 6.57 -2.44 3.72
CA VAL A 144 5.82 -1.71 4.76
C VAL A 144 5.59 -0.29 4.25
N VAL A 145 4.34 0.13 4.30
CA VAL A 145 3.92 1.43 3.74
C VAL A 145 3.30 2.35 4.77
N ARG A 146 2.90 1.81 5.92
CA ARG A 146 2.29 2.57 7.00
C ARG A 146 2.51 1.87 8.34
N VAL A 147 2.75 2.66 9.38
CA VAL A 147 2.73 2.21 10.77
C VAL A 147 1.81 3.16 11.55
N GLU A 148 0.74 2.62 12.10
CA GLU A 148 -0.14 3.35 13.01
C GLU A 148 0.12 2.88 14.44
N ILE A 149 0.14 3.81 15.37
CA ILE A 149 0.43 3.54 16.78
C ILE A 149 -0.73 4.08 17.60
N GLY A 150 -1.32 3.20 18.41
CA GLY A 150 -2.24 3.59 19.45
C GLY A 150 -1.49 4.21 20.63
N ASP A 151 -2.20 4.74 21.57
CA ASP A 151 -1.59 5.37 22.76
C ASP A 151 -1.18 4.36 23.84
#